data_73c98130e4adee65a54d2155536a979b
#
_entry.id   73c98130e4adee65a54d2155536a979b
#
_cell.length_a   1.000
_cell.length_b   1.000
_cell.length_c   1.000
_cell.angle_alpha   90.00
_cell.angle_beta   90.00
_cell.angle_gamma   90.00
#
_symmetry.space_group_name_H-M   'P 1'
#
loop_
_entity.id
_entity.type
_entity.pdbx_description
1 polymer ?
#
loop_
_entity_poly.entity_id
_entity_poly.type
_entity_poly.pdbx_seq_one_letter_code
_entity_poly.pdbx_strand_id
1 'polypeptide(L)'
;GIAFHAWINPYRIARSGSATVSSMIPTKLVKRYNNCIIYNPALPETRERIANIIKELLQKYDVDGIHFDDYFYPSLSGGESMNDDAEFAKYGSKFTDIKVFRRAMGDSMVTKVQRTIREVRPSAVFSISPQGNLENDLNQMYANVPLWARKGWVDVIIPQLYWSTKRWFPARLT
;
A
#
# COMPACT_ATOMS: atom_id res chain seq x y z
N GLY A 1 -23.55 -17.55 0.57
CA GLY A 1 -23.03 -16.83 1.74
C GLY A 1 -22.46 -15.50 1.30
N ILE A 2 -22.10 -14.66 2.26
CA ILE A 2 -21.42 -13.37 2.02
C ILE A 2 -19.95 -13.59 2.32
N ALA A 3 -19.06 -13.21 1.39
CA ALA A 3 -17.62 -13.23 1.62
C ALA A 3 -17.22 -12.03 2.50
N PHE A 4 -16.38 -12.25 3.49
CA PHE A 4 -15.89 -11.23 4.40
C PHE A 4 -14.40 -10.96 4.18
N HIS A 5 -14.05 -9.76 3.76
CA HIS A 5 -12.67 -9.33 3.55
C HIS A 5 -12.23 -8.35 4.64
N ALA A 6 -11.05 -8.57 5.20
CA ALA A 6 -10.45 -7.62 6.13
C ALA A 6 -9.84 -6.45 5.35
N TRP A 7 -10.40 -5.26 5.55
CA TRP A 7 -9.91 -4.03 4.92
C TRP A 7 -8.81 -3.40 5.78
N ILE A 8 -7.65 -3.20 5.18
CA ILE A 8 -6.45 -2.68 5.83
C ILE A 8 -5.84 -1.57 4.99
N ASN A 9 -5.47 -0.47 5.66
CA ASN A 9 -4.56 0.51 5.09
C ASN A 9 -3.13 0.06 5.43
N PRO A 10 -2.31 -0.34 4.44
CA PRO A 10 -1.07 -1.06 4.74
C PRO A 10 -0.01 -0.22 5.46
N TYR A 11 0.09 1.06 5.16
CA TYR A 11 1.16 1.89 5.72
C TYR A 11 0.68 2.90 6.77
N ARG A 12 -0.58 3.35 6.72
CA ARG A 12 -1.04 4.44 7.57
C ARG A 12 -1.20 4.02 9.02
N ILE A 13 -0.48 4.71 9.91
CA ILE A 13 -0.59 4.57 11.36
C ILE A 13 -1.63 5.54 11.92
N ALA A 14 -1.64 6.79 11.43
CA ALA A 14 -2.60 7.80 11.87
C ALA A 14 -2.91 8.82 10.77
N ARG A 15 -4.09 9.47 10.88
CA ARG A 15 -4.58 10.52 9.96
C ARG A 15 -4.14 11.94 10.34
N SER A 16 -3.31 12.08 11.36
CA SER A 16 -2.76 13.37 11.81
C SER A 16 -1.30 13.17 12.14
N GLY A 17 -0.44 14.09 11.71
CA GLY A 17 0.99 14.08 12.05
C GLY A 17 1.26 14.30 13.54
N SER A 18 0.31 14.92 14.26
CA SER A 18 0.40 15.16 15.71
C SER A 18 -0.12 13.99 16.56
N ALA A 19 -0.67 12.94 15.96
CA ALA A 19 -1.22 11.81 16.69
C ALA A 19 -0.14 11.07 17.51
N THR A 20 -0.55 10.51 18.65
CA THR A 20 0.29 9.63 19.44
C THR A 20 0.42 8.26 18.76
N VAL A 21 1.66 7.80 18.62
CA VAL A 21 1.96 6.46 18.10
C VAL A 21 2.13 5.50 19.27
N SER A 22 1.52 4.33 19.16
CA SER A 22 1.68 3.27 20.17
C SER A 22 3.16 2.92 20.38
N SER A 23 3.56 2.74 21.63
CA SER A 23 4.91 2.30 22.03
C SER A 23 5.28 0.90 21.48
N MET A 24 4.29 0.13 21.05
CA MET A 24 4.50 -1.15 20.37
C MET A 24 5.04 -1.01 18.94
N ILE A 25 5.04 0.21 18.38
CA ILE A 25 5.58 0.49 17.05
C ILE A 25 6.98 1.08 17.22
N PRO A 26 8.04 0.39 16.76
CA PRO A 26 9.40 0.92 16.83
C PRO A 26 9.52 2.26 16.09
N THR A 27 10.04 3.28 16.74
CA THR A 27 10.15 4.64 16.19
C THR A 27 10.90 4.69 14.87
N LYS A 28 11.92 3.83 14.69
CA LYS A 28 12.68 3.71 13.43
C LYS A 28 11.81 3.35 12.22
N LEU A 29 10.64 2.74 12.43
CA LEU A 29 9.71 2.36 11.36
C LEU A 29 8.72 3.46 11.01
N VAL A 30 8.73 4.59 11.72
CA VAL A 30 7.72 5.64 11.65
C VAL A 30 8.23 6.83 10.86
N LYS A 31 7.45 7.30 9.88
CA LYS A 31 7.61 8.61 9.26
C LYS A 31 6.41 9.49 9.61
N ARG A 32 6.69 10.74 10.00
CA ARG A 32 5.68 11.74 10.33
C ARG A 32 5.64 12.81 9.26
N TYR A 33 4.44 13.17 8.86
CA TYR A 33 4.13 14.27 7.96
C TYR A 33 3.04 15.14 8.58
N ASN A 34 2.78 16.31 8.03
CA ASN A 34 1.79 17.24 8.58
C ASN A 34 0.40 16.60 8.71
N ASN A 35 0.00 15.83 7.73
CA ASN A 35 -1.35 15.26 7.60
C ASN A 35 -1.46 13.77 7.97
N CYS A 36 -0.34 13.08 8.22
CA CYS A 36 -0.39 11.66 8.55
C CYS A 36 0.89 11.15 9.22
N ILE A 37 0.76 9.97 9.81
CA ILE A 37 1.89 9.15 10.26
C ILE A 37 1.79 7.82 9.55
N ILE A 38 2.91 7.36 8.98
CA ILE A 38 2.96 6.09 8.27
C ILE A 38 4.12 5.22 8.73
N TYR A 39 4.04 3.94 8.46
CA TYR A 39 5.21 3.08 8.40
C TYR A 39 6.10 3.50 7.24
N ASN A 40 7.41 3.50 7.44
CA ASN A 40 8.38 3.83 6.39
C ASN A 40 8.41 2.74 5.29
N PRO A 41 7.91 3.01 4.07
CA PRO A 41 7.79 2.00 3.02
C PRO A 41 9.14 1.46 2.52
N ALA A 42 10.20 2.25 2.66
CA ALA A 42 11.52 1.90 2.18
C ALA A 42 12.19 0.79 3.00
N LEU A 43 11.76 0.56 4.24
CA LEU A 43 12.41 -0.38 5.15
C LEU A 43 11.93 -1.83 4.94
N PRO A 44 12.86 -2.79 4.85
CA PRO A 44 12.51 -4.22 4.83
C PRO A 44 11.68 -4.64 6.05
N GLU A 45 12.01 -4.12 7.24
CA GLU A 45 11.32 -4.41 8.49
C GLU A 45 9.85 -3.95 8.47
N THR A 46 9.52 -2.87 7.77
CA THR A 46 8.13 -2.44 7.57
C THR A 46 7.35 -3.51 6.79
N ARG A 47 7.91 -4.00 5.68
CA ARG A 47 7.27 -5.04 4.86
C ARG A 47 7.07 -6.33 5.63
N GLU A 48 8.07 -6.72 6.43
CA GLU A 48 7.98 -7.89 7.29
C GLU A 48 6.88 -7.73 8.35
N ARG A 49 6.81 -6.56 8.99
CA ARG A 49 5.76 -6.27 9.97
C ARG A 49 4.36 -6.34 9.38
N ILE A 50 4.14 -5.74 8.20
CA ILE A 50 2.85 -5.80 7.50
C ILE A 50 2.49 -7.25 7.16
N ALA A 51 3.42 -8.01 6.60
CA ALA A 51 3.21 -9.42 6.28
C ALA A 51 2.86 -10.25 7.53
N ASN A 52 3.53 -10.00 8.67
CA ASN A 52 3.23 -10.68 9.93
C ASN A 52 1.85 -10.32 10.48
N ILE A 53 1.40 -9.09 10.35
CA ILE A 53 0.03 -8.67 10.71
C ILE A 53 -0.99 -9.43 9.85
N ILE A 54 -0.76 -9.52 8.54
CA ILE A 54 -1.63 -10.27 7.62
C ILE A 54 -1.64 -11.77 7.98
N LYS A 55 -0.48 -12.34 8.25
CA LYS A 55 -0.34 -13.73 8.69
C LYS A 55 -1.15 -14.00 9.95
N GLU A 56 -0.98 -13.17 10.98
CA GLU A 56 -1.69 -13.30 12.25
C GLU A 56 -3.21 -13.20 12.06
N LEU A 57 -3.66 -12.23 11.23
CA LEU A 57 -5.06 -12.03 10.91
C LEU A 57 -5.66 -13.28 10.26
N LEU A 58 -5.01 -13.81 9.22
CA LEU A 58 -5.47 -15.01 8.52
C LEU A 58 -5.45 -16.27 9.39
N GLN A 59 -4.57 -16.34 10.39
CA GLN A 59 -4.49 -17.47 11.31
C GLN A 59 -5.57 -17.42 12.41
N LYS A 60 -5.91 -16.21 12.87
CA LYS A 60 -6.80 -16.02 14.02
C LYS A 60 -8.27 -15.82 13.65
N TYR A 61 -8.54 -15.34 12.45
CA TYR A 61 -9.90 -14.96 12.04
C TYR A 61 -10.28 -15.68 10.74
N ASP A 62 -11.54 -16.04 10.64
CA ASP A 62 -12.09 -16.69 9.44
C ASP A 62 -12.56 -15.61 8.45
N VAL A 63 -11.58 -15.03 7.75
CA VAL A 63 -11.81 -14.04 6.69
C VAL A 63 -11.59 -14.69 5.32
N ASP A 64 -12.42 -14.34 4.34
CA ASP A 64 -12.33 -14.85 2.97
C ASP A 64 -11.27 -14.11 2.14
N GLY A 65 -10.81 -12.95 2.61
CA GLY A 65 -9.81 -12.18 1.90
C GLY A 65 -9.20 -11.03 2.68
N ILE A 66 -8.15 -10.48 2.08
CA ILE A 66 -7.48 -9.25 2.52
C ILE A 66 -7.72 -8.18 1.47
N HIS A 67 -8.10 -6.99 1.91
CA HIS A 67 -8.35 -5.85 1.05
C HIS A 67 -7.48 -4.66 1.43
N PHE A 68 -6.70 -4.12 0.49
CA PHE A 68 -5.98 -2.87 0.65
C PHE A 68 -6.72 -1.74 -0.06
N ASP A 69 -6.67 -0.54 0.51
CA ASP A 69 -7.13 0.68 -0.14
C ASP A 69 -6.04 1.35 -1.01
N ASP A 70 -6.20 2.64 -1.33
CA ASP A 70 -5.30 3.40 -2.19
C ASP A 70 -4.14 4.09 -1.46
N TYR A 71 -4.01 3.91 -0.15
CA TYR A 71 -3.00 4.62 0.64
C TYR A 71 -1.68 3.84 0.72
N PHE A 72 -0.88 3.90 -0.35
CA PHE A 72 0.48 3.37 -0.37
C PHE A 72 1.47 4.42 0.15
N TYR A 73 2.07 5.25 -0.70
CA TYR A 73 2.77 6.45 -0.24
C TYR A 73 1.75 7.56 0.01
N PRO A 74 1.98 8.47 0.99
CA PRO A 74 1.03 9.52 1.29
C PRO A 74 1.03 10.61 0.21
N SER A 75 -0.14 11.19 -0.04
CA SER A 75 -0.24 12.46 -0.75
C SER A 75 0.15 13.57 0.24
N LEU A 76 1.29 14.21 0.00
CA LEU A 76 1.80 15.29 0.83
C LEU A 76 1.32 16.64 0.31
N SER A 77 1.05 17.58 1.22
CA SER A 77 0.58 18.93 0.92
C SER A 77 1.64 19.98 1.23
N GLY A 78 1.51 21.17 0.63
CA GLY A 78 2.34 22.31 0.99
C GLY A 78 3.83 22.19 0.66
N GLY A 79 4.20 21.35 -0.33
CA GLY A 79 5.60 21.16 -0.71
C GLY A 79 6.42 20.30 0.26
N GLU A 80 5.76 19.61 1.18
CA GLU A 80 6.40 18.70 2.12
C GLU A 80 7.11 17.55 1.37
N SER A 81 8.34 17.22 1.77
CA SER A 81 9.13 16.13 1.18
C SER A 81 8.81 14.77 1.82
N MET A 82 8.96 13.69 1.06
CA MET A 82 8.91 12.31 1.60
C MET A 82 10.03 12.01 2.59
N ASN A 83 11.10 12.81 2.62
CA ASN A 83 12.25 12.66 3.51
C ASN A 83 12.85 11.23 3.50
N ASP A 84 12.97 10.64 2.33
CA ASP A 84 13.47 9.27 2.14
C ASP A 84 14.79 9.19 1.34
N ASP A 85 15.51 10.32 1.23
CA ASP A 85 16.81 10.38 0.54
C ASP A 85 17.86 9.48 1.20
N ALA A 86 17.86 9.40 2.54
CA ALA A 86 18.76 8.53 3.28
C ALA A 86 18.49 7.04 3.00
N GLU A 87 17.23 6.65 2.91
CA GLU A 87 16.83 5.29 2.52
C GLU A 87 17.17 5.01 1.06
N PHE A 88 16.97 5.99 0.17
CA PHE A 88 17.38 5.86 -1.23
C PHE A 88 18.90 5.71 -1.36
N ALA A 89 19.68 6.51 -0.65
CA ALA A 89 21.14 6.36 -0.62
C ALA A 89 21.57 4.97 -0.13
N LYS A 90 20.88 4.42 0.87
CA LYS A 90 21.23 3.12 1.46
C LYS A 90 20.75 1.92 0.63
N TYR A 91 19.57 1.97 0.06
CA TYR A 91 18.92 0.81 -0.58
C TYR A 91 18.66 1.01 -2.07
N GLY A 92 18.94 2.20 -2.59
CA GLY A 92 18.53 2.63 -3.93
C GLY A 92 19.55 2.43 -5.04
N SER A 93 20.75 1.92 -4.75
CA SER A 93 21.90 1.87 -5.71
C SER A 93 21.61 1.21 -7.06
N LYS A 94 20.62 0.32 -7.12
CA LYS A 94 20.21 -0.38 -8.36
C LYS A 94 19.08 0.32 -9.14
N PHE A 95 18.56 1.43 -8.64
CA PHE A 95 17.46 2.15 -9.26
C PHE A 95 17.95 3.43 -9.91
N THR A 96 17.36 3.81 -11.03
CA THR A 96 17.76 5.00 -11.81
C THR A 96 17.45 6.31 -11.10
N ASP A 97 16.38 6.33 -10.32
CA ASP A 97 15.93 7.49 -9.55
C ASP A 97 15.04 7.09 -8.35
N ILE A 98 14.77 8.07 -7.49
CA ILE A 98 14.01 7.87 -6.27
C ILE A 98 12.54 7.48 -6.53
N LYS A 99 11.93 7.88 -7.64
CA LYS A 99 10.54 7.51 -7.96
C LYS A 99 10.45 6.04 -8.36
N VAL A 100 11.43 5.56 -9.12
CA VAL A 100 11.55 4.12 -9.45
C VAL A 100 11.80 3.32 -8.19
N PHE A 101 12.66 3.80 -7.29
CA PHE A 101 12.87 3.17 -5.99
C PHE A 101 11.58 3.07 -5.17
N ARG A 102 10.82 4.17 -5.01
CA ARG A 102 9.56 4.17 -4.26
C ARG A 102 8.56 3.16 -4.81
N ARG A 103 8.39 3.11 -6.14
CA ARG A 103 7.54 2.10 -6.79
C ARG A 103 8.00 0.68 -6.48
N ALA A 104 9.29 0.41 -6.58
CA ALA A 104 9.85 -0.91 -6.26
C ALA A 104 9.66 -1.30 -4.78
N MET A 105 9.64 -0.34 -3.86
CA MET A 105 9.32 -0.62 -2.44
C MET A 105 7.85 -1.00 -2.27
N GLY A 106 6.92 -0.34 -2.97
CA GLY A 106 5.51 -0.72 -3.06
C GLY A 106 5.33 -2.12 -3.65
N ASP A 107 5.98 -2.39 -4.79
CA ASP A 107 5.97 -3.71 -5.44
C ASP A 107 6.46 -4.82 -4.50
N SER A 108 7.54 -4.54 -3.76
CA SER A 108 8.11 -5.49 -2.79
C SER A 108 7.17 -5.78 -1.63
N MET A 109 6.38 -4.79 -1.18
CA MET A 109 5.38 -4.99 -0.14
C MET A 109 4.22 -5.84 -0.65
N VAL A 110 3.66 -5.51 -1.81
CA VAL A 110 2.53 -6.25 -2.40
C VAL A 110 2.91 -7.70 -2.65
N THR A 111 4.09 -7.96 -3.22
CA THR A 111 4.57 -9.34 -3.44
C THR A 111 4.82 -10.10 -2.15
N LYS A 112 5.34 -9.44 -1.10
CA LYS A 112 5.53 -10.06 0.22
C LYS A 112 4.20 -10.46 0.84
N VAL A 113 3.21 -9.59 0.80
CA VAL A 113 1.85 -9.86 1.31
C VAL A 113 1.19 -10.98 0.51
N GLN A 114 1.24 -10.92 -0.81
CA GLN A 114 0.70 -11.97 -1.69
C GLN A 114 1.28 -13.35 -1.33
N ARG A 115 2.61 -13.47 -1.19
CA ARG A 115 3.25 -14.72 -0.79
C ARG A 115 2.76 -15.19 0.58
N THR A 116 2.70 -14.28 1.56
CA THR A 116 2.21 -14.60 2.90
C THR A 116 0.77 -15.13 2.87
N ILE A 117 -0.12 -14.53 2.07
CA ILE A 117 -1.49 -15.01 1.90
C ILE A 117 -1.49 -16.42 1.32
N ARG A 118 -0.72 -16.67 0.26
CA ARG A 118 -0.65 -18.00 -0.40
C ARG A 118 -0.08 -19.08 0.51
N GLU A 119 0.87 -18.73 1.38
CA GLU A 119 1.47 -19.66 2.35
C GLU A 119 0.50 -19.99 3.49
N VAL A 120 -0.29 -19.03 3.96
CA VAL A 120 -1.14 -19.19 5.16
C VAL A 120 -2.54 -19.68 4.82
N ARG A 121 -3.16 -19.08 3.81
CA ARG A 121 -4.52 -19.42 3.34
C ARG A 121 -4.61 -19.22 1.82
N PRO A 122 -4.24 -20.24 1.01
CA PRO A 122 -4.19 -20.13 -0.45
C PRO A 122 -5.53 -19.74 -1.10
N SER A 123 -6.65 -20.03 -0.44
CA SER A 123 -8.00 -19.69 -0.90
C SER A 123 -8.41 -18.23 -0.62
N ALA A 124 -7.68 -17.51 0.25
CA ALA A 124 -8.02 -16.14 0.57
C ALA A 124 -7.73 -15.20 -0.60
N VAL A 125 -8.72 -14.36 -0.92
CA VAL A 125 -8.63 -13.37 -2.00
C VAL A 125 -7.79 -12.18 -1.55
N PHE A 126 -6.82 -11.76 -2.36
CA PHE A 126 -6.11 -10.51 -2.17
C PHE A 126 -6.64 -9.46 -3.14
N SER A 127 -7.30 -8.44 -2.63
CA SER A 127 -7.89 -7.35 -3.42
C SER A 127 -7.31 -6.00 -3.06
N ILE A 128 -7.29 -5.09 -4.04
CA ILE A 128 -6.84 -3.71 -3.88
C ILE A 128 -7.87 -2.76 -4.48
N SER A 129 -8.16 -1.67 -3.76
CA SER A 129 -9.02 -0.58 -4.20
C SER A 129 -8.16 0.67 -4.49
N PRO A 130 -7.52 0.75 -5.67
CA PRO A 130 -6.69 1.89 -6.06
C PRO A 130 -7.55 3.11 -6.38
N GLN A 131 -6.91 4.27 -6.52
CA GLN A 131 -7.59 5.44 -7.08
C GLN A 131 -8.10 5.14 -8.49
N GLY A 132 -9.18 5.79 -8.88
CA GLY A 132 -9.68 5.66 -10.23
C GLY A 132 -8.78 6.26 -11.31
N ASN A 133 -7.74 7.00 -10.92
CA ASN A 133 -6.73 7.55 -11.81
C ASN A 133 -5.40 6.80 -11.64
N LEU A 134 -5.13 5.85 -12.52
CA LEU A 134 -3.92 5.02 -12.48
C LEU A 134 -2.63 5.82 -12.63
N GLU A 135 -2.67 6.99 -13.26
CA GLU A 135 -1.51 7.88 -13.36
C GLU A 135 -1.17 8.51 -12.00
N ASN A 136 -2.19 8.91 -11.23
CA ASN A 136 -1.99 9.35 -9.85
C ASN A 136 -1.47 8.23 -8.96
N ASP A 137 -2.00 7.01 -9.09
CA ASP A 137 -1.48 5.85 -8.37
C ASP A 137 0.01 5.66 -8.64
N LEU A 138 0.41 5.68 -9.90
CA LEU A 138 1.79 5.46 -10.30
C LEU A 138 2.74 6.59 -9.87
N ASN A 139 2.32 7.85 -9.99
CA ASN A 139 3.20 9.01 -9.87
C ASN A 139 3.11 9.72 -8.53
N GLN A 140 2.00 9.57 -7.79
CA GLN A 140 1.79 10.21 -6.49
C GLN A 140 1.83 9.19 -5.34
N MET A 141 1.14 8.06 -5.50
CA MET A 141 1.10 6.99 -4.49
C MET A 141 2.19 5.94 -4.69
N TYR A 142 2.95 6.03 -5.79
CA TYR A 142 3.98 5.06 -6.20
C TYR A 142 3.47 3.62 -6.23
N ALA A 143 2.19 3.44 -6.56
CA ALA A 143 1.49 2.18 -6.67
C ALA A 143 1.38 1.76 -8.13
N ASN A 144 2.10 0.72 -8.52
CA ASN A 144 2.11 0.23 -9.91
C ASN A 144 1.02 -0.83 -10.15
N VAL A 145 -0.24 -0.41 -9.97
CA VAL A 145 -1.41 -1.29 -10.06
C VAL A 145 -1.47 -2.09 -11.37
N PRO A 146 -1.22 -1.49 -12.56
CA PRO A 146 -1.19 -2.26 -13.79
C PRO A 146 -0.13 -3.38 -13.81
N LEU A 147 1.02 -3.16 -13.17
CA LEU A 147 2.04 -4.21 -13.04
C LEU A 147 1.53 -5.34 -12.13
N TRP A 148 0.94 -5.01 -11.00
CA TRP A 148 0.44 -5.98 -10.03
C TRP A 148 -0.64 -6.89 -10.63
N ALA A 149 -1.55 -6.30 -11.43
CA ALA A 149 -2.54 -7.03 -12.20
C ALA A 149 -1.90 -8.00 -13.21
N ARG A 150 -1.01 -7.49 -14.06
CA ARG A 150 -0.36 -8.31 -15.09
C ARG A 150 0.48 -9.45 -14.52
N LYS A 151 1.05 -9.25 -13.32
CA LYS A 151 1.88 -10.26 -12.64
C LYS A 151 1.07 -11.22 -11.78
N GLY A 152 -0.25 -11.02 -11.65
CA GLY A 152 -1.09 -11.83 -10.76
C GLY A 152 -0.71 -11.71 -9.28
N TRP A 153 -0.19 -10.55 -8.88
CA TRP A 153 0.15 -10.31 -7.47
C TRP A 153 -1.07 -9.95 -6.64
N VAL A 154 -2.14 -9.55 -7.29
CA VAL A 154 -3.46 -9.28 -6.70
C VAL A 154 -4.52 -10.06 -7.50
N ASP A 155 -5.56 -10.53 -6.82
CA ASP A 155 -6.62 -11.33 -7.44
C ASP A 155 -7.74 -10.44 -8.00
N VAL A 156 -8.03 -9.33 -7.31
CA VAL A 156 -9.13 -8.42 -7.66
C VAL A 156 -8.69 -6.98 -7.50
N ILE A 157 -9.02 -6.16 -8.50
CA ILE A 157 -8.82 -4.70 -8.47
C ILE A 157 -10.19 -4.03 -8.51
N ILE A 158 -10.46 -3.15 -7.54
CA ILE A 158 -11.72 -2.44 -7.34
C ILE A 158 -11.44 -0.93 -7.35
N PRO A 159 -11.31 -0.29 -8.52
CA PRO A 159 -10.96 1.13 -8.60
C PRO A 159 -11.99 2.02 -7.93
N GLN A 160 -11.54 3.04 -7.21
CA GLN A 160 -12.39 4.03 -6.53
C GLN A 160 -12.86 5.08 -7.54
N LEU A 161 -14.03 4.87 -8.12
CA LEU A 161 -14.61 5.72 -9.16
C LEU A 161 -15.61 6.71 -8.56
N TYR A 162 -15.13 7.77 -7.93
CA TYR A 162 -15.95 8.82 -7.31
C TYR A 162 -16.38 9.91 -8.32
N TRP A 163 -16.69 9.53 -9.55
CA TRP A 163 -17.04 10.46 -10.62
C TRP A 163 -18.50 10.34 -11.05
N SER A 164 -19.00 11.42 -11.63
CA SER A 164 -20.29 11.40 -12.31
C SER A 164 -20.25 10.42 -13.49
N THR A 165 -21.23 9.52 -13.54
CA THR A 165 -21.42 8.56 -14.65
C THR A 165 -21.59 9.22 -16.01
N LYS A 166 -22.08 10.47 -16.04
CA LYS A 166 -22.39 11.20 -17.29
C LYS A 166 -21.15 11.76 -17.99
N ARG A 167 -20.08 12.07 -17.27
CA ARG A 167 -18.94 12.82 -17.83
C ARG A 167 -17.63 12.07 -17.85
N TRP A 168 -17.35 11.25 -16.84
CA TRP A 168 -15.99 10.70 -16.64
C TRP A 168 -15.93 9.18 -16.62
N PHE A 169 -17.04 8.52 -16.28
CA PHE A 169 -17.05 7.07 -16.14
C PHE A 169 -16.73 6.34 -17.46
N PRO A 170 -17.33 6.69 -18.62
CA PRO A 170 -17.03 6.03 -19.89
C PRO A 170 -15.59 6.26 -20.38
N ALA A 171 -15.02 7.45 -20.13
CA ALA A 171 -13.71 7.84 -20.63
C ALA A 171 -12.51 7.20 -19.88
N ARG A 172 -12.78 6.55 -18.74
CA ARG A 172 -11.74 5.98 -17.89
C ARG A 172 -11.75 4.44 -17.85
N LEU A 173 -12.73 3.80 -18.47
CA LEU A 173 -12.82 2.34 -18.58
C LEU A 173 -12.34 1.82 -19.94
N THR A 174 -12.04 2.70 -20.88
CA THR A 174 -11.40 2.40 -22.16
C THR A 174 -9.90 2.68 -22.07
#